data_c2c4a9ecc9583379c8a4df7fc3ba54da
#
_entry.id   c2c4a9ecc9583379c8a4df7fc3ba54da
#
_cell.length_a   1.000
_cell.length_b   1.000
_cell.length_c   1.000
_cell.angle_alpha   90.00
_cell.angle_beta   90.00
_cell.angle_gamma   90.00
#
_symmetry.space_group_name_H-M   'P 1'
#
loop_
_entity.id
_entity.type
_entity.pdbx_description
1 polymer ?
#
loop_
_entity_poly.entity_id
_entity_poly.type
_entity_poly.pdbx_seq_one_letter_code
_entity_poly.pdbx_strand_id
1 'polypeptide(L)'
;MRRFGNISFDSKYIYAEDETGRRWCQSILWYPALKNATDGQRQNYTVGPTGFHWRDLDEDVSFESFEYPDAIPSKVQEFFLTHKEINVAEFARRMGINATLLRNYINGFKKPSAARERQILDAIHQLGREYSSFGITDGYSPKPSPKYLSEP
;
A
#
# COMPACT_ATOMS: atom_id res chain seq x y z
N MET A 1 -20.55 16.80 3.71
CA MET A 1 -19.71 15.58 3.65
C MET A 1 -20.48 14.49 2.91
N ARG A 2 -19.80 13.81 2.00
CA ARG A 2 -20.36 12.65 1.28
C ARG A 2 -20.48 11.46 2.23
N ARG A 3 -21.60 10.77 2.17
CA ARG A 3 -21.86 9.58 2.99
C ARG A 3 -21.76 8.34 2.12
N PHE A 4 -21.28 7.25 2.71
CA PHE A 4 -21.02 5.99 2.02
C PHE A 4 -21.69 4.82 2.73
N GLY A 5 -22.00 3.81 1.95
CA GLY A 5 -22.51 2.54 2.42
C GLY A 5 -22.09 1.41 1.49
N ASN A 6 -22.64 0.22 1.69
CA ASN A 6 -22.42 -0.96 0.85
C ASN A 6 -20.91 -1.25 0.64
N ILE A 7 -20.17 -1.33 1.75
CA ILE A 7 -18.75 -1.60 1.68
C ILE A 7 -18.49 -3.03 1.20
N SER A 8 -17.50 -3.18 0.34
CA SER A 8 -17.04 -4.48 -0.15
C SER A 8 -15.55 -4.47 -0.37
N PHE A 9 -14.96 -5.64 -0.59
CA PHE A 9 -13.53 -5.82 -0.68
C PHE A 9 -13.17 -6.78 -1.81
N ASP A 10 -12.02 -6.54 -2.43
CA ASP A 10 -11.31 -7.57 -3.16
C ASP A 10 -9.89 -7.69 -2.56
N SER A 11 -8.97 -8.35 -3.25
CA SER A 11 -7.61 -8.55 -2.75
C SER A 11 -6.80 -7.26 -2.63
N LYS A 12 -7.22 -6.17 -3.29
CA LYS A 12 -6.46 -4.93 -3.41
C LYS A 12 -7.20 -3.70 -2.90
N TYR A 13 -8.52 -3.69 -3.00
CA TYR A 13 -9.30 -2.46 -2.82
C TYR A 13 -10.45 -2.63 -1.85
N ILE A 14 -10.80 -1.52 -1.23
CA ILE A 14 -12.01 -1.33 -0.46
C ILE A 14 -12.94 -0.51 -1.34
N TYR A 15 -14.18 -0.97 -1.54
CA TYR A 15 -15.20 -0.29 -2.33
C TYR A 15 -16.34 0.17 -1.44
N ALA A 16 -16.91 1.31 -1.77
CA ALA A 16 -18.11 1.80 -1.13
C ALA A 16 -18.93 2.62 -2.14
N GLU A 17 -20.22 2.70 -1.92
CA GLU A 17 -21.12 3.52 -2.72
C GLU A 17 -21.50 4.77 -1.95
N ASP A 18 -21.54 5.91 -2.64
CA ASP A 18 -22.07 7.13 -2.05
C ASP A 18 -23.60 7.16 -2.14
N GLU A 19 -24.19 8.20 -1.59
CA GLU A 19 -25.65 8.37 -1.56
C GLU A 19 -26.28 8.54 -2.94
N THR A 20 -25.48 8.80 -3.99
CA THR A 20 -25.95 8.88 -5.38
C THR A 20 -25.86 7.54 -6.10
N GLY A 21 -25.28 6.52 -5.46
CA GLY A 21 -25.03 5.21 -6.06
C GLY A 21 -23.71 5.11 -6.80
N ARG A 22 -22.90 6.17 -6.81
CA ARG A 22 -21.57 6.14 -7.40
C ARG A 22 -20.64 5.30 -6.54
N ARG A 23 -19.87 4.43 -7.20
CA ARG A 23 -18.90 3.55 -6.54
C ARG A 23 -17.54 4.21 -6.47
N TRP A 24 -16.94 4.15 -5.30
CA TRP A 24 -15.61 4.68 -5.01
C TRP A 24 -14.74 3.53 -4.52
N CYS A 25 -13.42 3.69 -4.63
CA CYS A 25 -12.49 2.71 -4.07
C CYS A 25 -11.24 3.38 -3.51
N GLN A 26 -10.61 2.66 -2.60
CA GLN A 26 -9.27 3.02 -2.10
C GLN A 26 -8.49 1.74 -1.83
N SER A 27 -7.17 1.86 -1.71
CA SER A 27 -6.31 0.70 -1.50
C SER A 27 -6.44 0.15 -0.09
N ILE A 28 -6.54 -1.18 0.02
CA ILE A 28 -6.49 -1.88 1.30
C ILE A 28 -5.10 -1.78 1.97
N LEU A 29 -4.07 -1.37 1.22
CA LEU A 29 -2.70 -1.20 1.75
C LEU A 29 -2.62 -0.15 2.85
N TRP A 30 -3.54 0.82 2.86
CA TRP A 30 -3.62 1.82 3.92
C TRP A 30 -4.12 1.28 5.25
N TYR A 31 -4.69 0.07 5.25
CA TYR A 31 -5.35 -0.53 6.40
C TYR A 31 -4.86 -1.95 6.63
N PRO A 32 -3.65 -2.13 7.22
CA PRO A 32 -3.08 -3.47 7.43
C PRO A 32 -3.98 -4.42 8.21
N ALA A 33 -4.72 -3.92 9.18
CA ALA A 33 -5.66 -4.75 9.96
C ALA A 33 -6.76 -5.34 9.09
N LEU A 34 -7.26 -4.57 8.11
CA LEU A 34 -8.25 -5.06 7.16
C LEU A 34 -7.64 -5.98 6.13
N LYS A 35 -6.44 -5.68 5.67
CA LYS A 35 -5.72 -6.51 4.69
C LYS A 35 -5.50 -7.92 5.23
N ASN A 36 -5.16 -8.05 6.51
CA ASN A 36 -4.86 -9.32 7.16
C ASN A 36 -6.07 -10.00 7.78
N ALA A 37 -7.26 -9.39 7.67
CA ALA A 37 -8.48 -9.91 8.27
C ALA A 37 -9.10 -11.00 7.41
N THR A 38 -9.91 -11.84 8.06
CA THR A 38 -10.77 -12.80 7.37
C THR A 38 -11.99 -12.10 6.75
N ASP A 39 -12.66 -12.78 5.82
CA ASP A 39 -13.88 -12.24 5.24
C ASP A 39 -14.95 -11.97 6.31
N GLY A 40 -15.10 -12.86 7.28
CA GLY A 40 -16.03 -12.67 8.39
C GLY A 40 -15.71 -11.44 9.22
N GLN A 41 -14.43 -11.20 9.51
CA GLN A 41 -13.99 -10.01 10.24
C GLN A 41 -14.27 -8.73 9.43
N ARG A 42 -14.03 -8.74 8.13
CA ARG A 42 -14.30 -7.60 7.24
C ARG A 42 -15.79 -7.25 7.15
N GLN A 43 -16.65 -8.25 7.29
CA GLN A 43 -18.10 -8.03 7.28
C GLN A 43 -18.66 -7.50 8.61
N ASN A 44 -17.88 -7.59 9.68
CA ASN A 44 -18.31 -7.20 11.03
C ASN A 44 -17.95 -5.74 11.32
N TYR A 45 -18.63 -4.83 10.65
CA TYR A 45 -18.43 -3.39 10.80
C TYR A 45 -19.73 -2.68 11.16
N THR A 46 -19.59 -1.47 11.70
CA THR A 46 -20.68 -0.54 11.92
C THR A 46 -20.46 0.71 11.08
N VAL A 47 -21.56 1.38 10.71
CA VAL A 47 -21.51 2.64 9.98
C VAL A 47 -21.87 3.78 10.93
N GLY A 48 -20.93 4.69 11.08
CA GLY A 48 -21.13 5.89 11.90
C GLY A 48 -21.38 7.13 11.03
N PRO A 49 -21.45 8.31 11.65
CA PRO A 49 -21.72 9.55 10.91
C PRO A 49 -20.57 9.99 9.99
N THR A 50 -19.35 9.53 10.24
CA THR A 50 -18.15 9.97 9.51
C THR A 50 -17.38 8.83 8.86
N GLY A 51 -17.79 7.58 9.03
CA GLY A 51 -17.05 6.45 8.45
C GLY A 51 -17.52 5.10 8.94
N PHE A 52 -16.73 4.10 8.56
CA PHE A 52 -16.93 2.71 8.94
C PHE A 52 -15.99 2.37 10.10
N HIS A 53 -16.47 1.53 11.01
CA HIS A 53 -15.70 1.11 12.18
C HIS A 53 -15.74 -0.40 12.35
N TRP A 54 -14.57 -1.01 12.55
CA TRP A 54 -14.40 -2.44 12.87
C TRP A 54 -13.91 -2.55 14.32
N ARG A 55 -14.81 -2.85 15.22
CA ARG A 55 -14.48 -2.91 16.64
C ARG A 55 -13.43 -3.97 16.94
N ASP A 56 -13.60 -5.16 16.37
CA ASP A 56 -12.71 -6.30 16.65
C ASP A 56 -11.30 -6.11 16.09
N LEU A 57 -11.16 -5.27 15.06
CA LEU A 57 -9.88 -4.98 14.42
C LEU A 57 -9.29 -3.65 14.88
N ASP A 58 -10.05 -2.88 15.68
CA ASP A 58 -9.68 -1.51 16.07
C ASP A 58 -9.28 -0.67 14.85
N GLU A 59 -10.12 -0.70 13.83
CA GLU A 59 -9.86 -0.02 12.57
C GLU A 59 -11.02 0.87 12.17
N ASP A 60 -10.67 2.02 11.60
CA ASP A 60 -11.63 3.00 11.09
C ASP A 60 -11.28 3.36 9.66
N VAL A 61 -12.32 3.47 8.81
CA VAL A 61 -12.19 3.99 7.45
C VAL A 61 -13.16 5.16 7.32
N SER A 62 -12.62 6.38 7.25
CA SER A 62 -13.45 7.57 7.13
C SER A 62 -14.09 7.66 5.75
N PHE A 63 -15.28 8.27 5.66
CA PHE A 63 -15.91 8.55 4.37
C PHE A 63 -15.00 9.45 3.52
N GLU A 64 -14.38 10.43 4.14
CA GLU A 64 -13.49 11.37 3.46
C GLU A 64 -12.32 10.69 2.77
N SER A 65 -11.81 9.58 3.33
CA SER A 65 -10.64 8.88 2.79
C SER A 65 -10.83 8.37 1.35
N PHE A 66 -12.08 8.10 0.94
CA PHE A 66 -12.36 7.68 -0.44
C PHE A 66 -12.12 8.79 -1.47
N GLU A 67 -12.07 10.03 -1.02
CA GLU A 67 -11.89 11.20 -1.88
C GLU A 67 -10.45 11.75 -1.83
N TYR A 68 -9.55 11.15 -1.07
CA TYR A 68 -8.15 11.59 -0.99
C TYR A 68 -7.43 11.35 -2.32
N PRO A 69 -6.54 12.27 -2.72
CA PRO A 69 -5.77 12.10 -3.96
C PRO A 69 -4.94 10.82 -4.01
N ASP A 70 -4.49 10.34 -2.84
CA ASP A 70 -3.70 9.11 -2.71
C ASP A 70 -4.52 7.94 -2.16
N ALA A 71 -5.84 7.97 -2.35
CA ALA A 71 -6.70 6.82 -2.04
C ALA A 71 -6.17 5.56 -2.76
N ILE A 72 -5.68 5.73 -3.98
CA ILE A 72 -4.89 4.72 -4.70
C ILE A 72 -3.44 5.18 -4.62
N PRO A 73 -2.54 4.41 -3.97
CA PRO A 73 -1.16 4.83 -3.81
C PRO A 73 -0.41 4.92 -5.14
N SER A 74 0.59 5.81 -5.17
CA SER A 74 1.56 5.85 -6.27
C SER A 74 2.40 4.57 -6.28
N LYS A 75 3.16 4.35 -7.35
CA LYS A 75 4.07 3.19 -7.44
C LYS A 75 5.13 3.20 -6.34
N VAL A 76 5.63 4.38 -5.98
CA VAL A 76 6.58 4.51 -4.86
C VAL A 76 5.92 4.10 -3.55
N GLN A 77 4.73 4.62 -3.26
CA GLN A 77 3.98 4.26 -2.07
C GLN A 77 3.67 2.77 -2.04
N GLU A 78 3.17 2.24 -3.15
CA GLU A 78 2.84 0.81 -3.26
C GLU A 78 4.06 -0.07 -2.95
N PHE A 79 5.22 0.27 -3.49
CA PHE A 79 6.45 -0.49 -3.25
C PHE A 79 6.75 -0.58 -1.76
N PHE A 80 6.85 0.56 -1.08
CA PHE A 80 7.22 0.57 0.34
C PHE A 80 6.14 0.01 1.25
N LEU A 81 4.87 0.13 0.87
CA LEU A 81 3.77 -0.45 1.63
C LEU A 81 3.71 -1.98 1.52
N THR A 82 4.20 -2.53 0.41
CA THR A 82 4.20 -3.99 0.18
C THR A 82 5.53 -4.66 0.50
N HIS A 83 6.60 -3.90 0.71
CA HIS A 83 7.94 -4.41 1.00
C HIS A 83 8.46 -3.85 2.32
N LYS A 84 7.82 -4.26 3.42
CA LYS A 84 8.15 -3.78 4.77
C LYS A 84 9.53 -4.23 5.24
N GLU A 85 10.11 -5.24 4.60
CA GLU A 85 11.48 -5.68 4.87
C GLU A 85 12.54 -4.65 4.46
N ILE A 86 12.19 -3.68 3.62
CA ILE A 86 13.11 -2.61 3.21
C ILE A 86 13.25 -1.57 4.33
N ASN A 87 14.49 -1.34 4.76
CA ASN A 87 14.81 -0.29 5.72
C ASN A 87 14.76 1.08 5.02
N VAL A 88 13.72 1.85 5.30
CA VAL A 88 13.47 3.14 4.64
C VAL A 88 14.61 4.13 4.88
N ALA A 89 15.15 4.18 6.12
CA ALA A 89 16.23 5.10 6.43
C ALA A 89 17.52 4.77 5.65
N GLU A 90 17.86 3.49 5.54
CA GLU A 90 19.03 3.07 4.79
C GLU A 90 18.83 3.23 3.28
N PHE A 91 17.62 2.97 2.79
CA PHE A 91 17.30 3.22 1.39
C PHE A 91 17.45 4.70 1.03
N ALA A 92 16.94 5.60 1.88
CA ALA A 92 17.10 7.04 1.71
C ALA A 92 18.57 7.46 1.70
N ARG A 93 19.37 6.91 2.63
CA ARG A 93 20.80 7.17 2.70
C ARG A 93 21.49 6.76 1.40
N ARG A 94 21.16 5.59 0.90
CA ARG A 94 21.68 5.07 -0.37
C ARG A 94 21.40 6.00 -1.55
N MET A 95 20.22 6.63 -1.56
CA MET A 95 19.85 7.62 -2.59
C MET A 95 20.48 9.00 -2.35
N GLY A 96 21.01 9.26 -1.17
CA GLY A 96 21.47 10.59 -0.79
C GLY A 96 20.37 11.57 -0.45
N ILE A 97 19.22 11.08 -0.01
CA ILE A 97 18.10 11.93 0.41
C ILE A 97 17.81 11.74 1.90
N ASN A 98 17.11 12.70 2.48
CA ASN A 98 16.72 12.67 3.89
C ASN A 98 15.67 11.57 4.13
N ALA A 99 15.85 10.78 5.18
CA ALA A 99 14.94 9.69 5.52
C ALA A 99 13.52 10.19 5.86
N THR A 100 13.43 11.32 6.54
CA THR A 100 12.14 11.93 6.85
C THR A 100 11.39 12.35 5.58
N LEU A 101 12.12 12.88 4.59
CA LEU A 101 11.55 13.23 3.30
C LEU A 101 10.97 12.00 2.60
N LEU A 102 11.72 10.89 2.57
CA LEU A 102 11.23 9.66 1.95
C LEU A 102 10.00 9.14 2.69
N ARG A 103 10.00 9.13 4.01
CA ARG A 103 8.82 8.74 4.80
C ARG A 103 7.62 9.62 4.50
N ASN A 104 7.81 10.93 4.31
CA ASN A 104 6.72 11.83 3.97
C ASN A 104 6.15 11.53 2.59
N TYR A 105 6.98 11.11 1.64
CA TYR A 105 6.50 10.64 0.34
C TYR A 105 5.66 9.36 0.47
N ILE A 106 6.13 8.42 1.28
CA ILE A 106 5.42 7.15 1.51
C ILE A 106 4.08 7.39 2.19
N ASN A 107 4.04 8.26 3.19
CA ASN A 107 2.82 8.54 3.96
C ASN A 107 1.85 9.50 3.26
N GLY A 108 2.25 10.11 2.17
CA GLY A 108 1.40 11.05 1.46
C GLY A 108 1.40 12.47 2.02
N PHE A 109 2.21 12.76 3.03
CA PHE A 109 2.34 14.12 3.57
C PHE A 109 3.00 15.07 2.58
N LYS A 110 3.80 14.53 1.67
CA LYS A 110 4.45 15.30 0.63
C LYS A 110 4.46 14.49 -0.67
N LYS A 111 4.18 15.17 -1.78
CA LYS A 111 4.21 14.55 -3.09
C LYS A 111 5.57 14.82 -3.74
N PRO A 112 6.31 13.80 -4.21
CA PRO A 112 7.54 14.01 -4.93
C PRO A 112 7.28 14.64 -6.31
N SER A 113 8.25 15.43 -6.80
CA SER A 113 8.24 15.86 -8.19
C SER A 113 8.38 14.65 -9.12
N ALA A 114 8.02 14.81 -10.39
CA ALA A 114 8.18 13.74 -11.38
C ALA A 114 9.63 13.25 -11.47
N ALA A 115 10.59 14.18 -11.40
CA ALA A 115 12.01 13.83 -11.42
C ALA A 115 12.43 13.05 -10.19
N ARG A 116 11.95 13.43 -9.01
CA ARG A 116 12.24 12.74 -7.75
C ARG A 116 11.63 11.36 -7.73
N GLU A 117 10.38 11.22 -8.18
CA GLU A 117 9.71 9.92 -8.27
C GLU A 117 10.50 8.98 -9.17
N ARG A 118 10.98 9.45 -10.33
CA ARG A 118 11.82 8.67 -11.22
C ARG A 118 13.11 8.22 -10.54
N GLN A 119 13.77 9.10 -9.78
CA GLN A 119 14.97 8.75 -9.03
C GLN A 119 14.72 7.62 -8.04
N ILE A 120 13.58 7.68 -7.33
CA ILE A 120 13.22 6.64 -6.37
C ILE A 120 12.96 5.31 -7.09
N LEU A 121 12.19 5.33 -8.17
CA LEU A 121 11.91 4.12 -8.95
C LEU A 121 13.18 3.53 -9.56
N ASP A 122 14.09 4.35 -10.05
CA ASP A 122 15.39 3.89 -10.56
C ASP A 122 16.22 3.24 -9.45
N ALA A 123 16.21 3.79 -8.24
CA ALA A 123 16.90 3.22 -7.10
C ALA A 123 16.30 1.86 -6.70
N ILE A 124 14.97 1.73 -6.76
CA ILE A 124 14.28 0.44 -6.52
C ILE A 124 14.73 -0.59 -7.56
N HIS A 125 14.75 -0.23 -8.83
CA HIS A 125 15.19 -1.14 -9.91
C HIS A 125 16.65 -1.52 -9.76
N GLN A 126 17.50 -0.59 -9.36
CA GLN A 126 18.93 -0.89 -9.10
C GLN A 126 19.06 -1.89 -7.97
N LEU A 127 18.32 -1.72 -6.87
CA LEU A 127 18.31 -2.66 -5.76
C LEU A 127 17.85 -4.04 -6.23
N GLY A 128 16.82 -4.11 -7.07
CA GLY A 128 16.34 -5.36 -7.65
C GLY A 128 17.41 -6.07 -8.48
N ARG A 129 18.18 -5.33 -9.27
CA ARG A 129 19.29 -5.89 -10.05
C ARG A 129 20.36 -6.47 -9.14
N GLU A 130 20.70 -5.78 -8.06
CA GLU A 130 21.69 -6.25 -7.10
C GLU A 130 21.24 -7.54 -6.43
N TYR A 131 19.98 -7.60 -6.01
CA TYR A 131 19.42 -8.81 -5.41
C TYR A 131 19.41 -9.98 -6.41
N SER A 132 19.03 -9.72 -7.65
CA SER A 132 18.96 -10.75 -8.69
C SER A 132 20.34 -11.32 -9.05
N SER A 133 21.39 -10.51 -8.97
CA SER A 133 22.75 -10.92 -9.30
C SER A 133 23.53 -11.44 -8.11
N PHE A 134 22.97 -11.34 -6.91
CA PHE A 134 23.69 -11.72 -5.69
C PHE A 134 24.08 -13.20 -5.72
N GLY A 135 25.34 -13.48 -5.48
CA GLY A 135 25.87 -14.85 -5.40
C GLY A 135 26.05 -15.58 -6.72
N ILE A 136 25.61 -15.03 -7.85
CA ILE A 136 25.67 -15.71 -9.15
C ILE A 136 27.11 -15.98 -9.57
N THR A 137 28.02 -15.04 -9.30
CA THR A 137 29.45 -15.18 -9.61
C THR A 137 30.12 -16.28 -8.79
N ASP A 138 29.51 -16.72 -7.70
CA ASP A 138 30.01 -17.79 -6.83
C ASP A 138 29.41 -19.15 -7.17
N GLY A 139 28.82 -19.28 -8.34
CA GLY A 139 28.22 -20.53 -8.82
C GLY A 139 26.82 -20.80 -8.30
N TYR A 140 26.23 -19.87 -7.57
CA TYR A 140 24.84 -20.00 -7.12
C TYR A 140 23.88 -19.67 -8.26
N SER A 141 22.87 -20.52 -8.43
CA SER A 141 21.76 -20.29 -9.36
C SER A 141 20.44 -20.40 -8.59
N PRO A 142 19.65 -19.32 -8.54
CA PRO A 142 18.38 -19.38 -7.84
C PRO A 142 17.42 -20.32 -8.57
N LYS A 143 16.64 -21.08 -7.78
CA LYS A 143 15.56 -21.91 -8.34
C LYS A 143 14.33 -21.06 -8.60
N PRO A 144 13.51 -21.43 -9.60
CA PRO A 144 12.20 -20.78 -9.78
C PRO A 144 11.38 -20.85 -8.50
N SER A 145 10.54 -19.83 -8.28
CA SER A 145 9.61 -19.84 -7.16
C SER A 145 8.70 -21.05 -7.22
N PRO A 146 8.44 -21.71 -6.07
CA PRO A 146 7.50 -22.84 -6.04
C PRO A 146 6.12 -22.42 -6.53
N LYS A 147 5.46 -23.28 -7.30
CA LYS A 147 4.16 -22.97 -7.89
C LYS A 147 3.08 -22.71 -6.84
N TYR A 148 3.17 -23.37 -5.70
CA TYR A 148 2.17 -23.18 -4.63
C TYR A 148 2.18 -21.75 -4.04
N LEU A 149 3.23 -21.00 -4.26
CA LEU A 149 3.29 -19.59 -3.82
C LEU A 149 2.49 -18.65 -4.71
N SER A 150 2.19 -19.07 -5.94
CA SER A 150 1.42 -18.30 -6.91
C SER A 150 -0.04 -18.73 -7.02
N GLU A 151 -0.43 -19.78 -6.28
CA GLU A 151 -1.80 -20.29 -6.28
C GLU A 151 -2.57 -19.72 -5.10
N PRO A 152 -3.88 -19.43 -5.28
CA PRO A 152 -4.75 -18.97 -4.20
C PRO A 152 -4.94 -20.02 -3.10
#